data_1c5f828a7a11c1ce6e73fe5f0773e72c
#
_entry.id   1c5f828a7a11c1ce6e73fe5f0773e72c
#
_cell.length_a   1.000
_cell.length_b   1.000
_cell.length_c   1.000
_cell.angle_alpha   90.00
_cell.angle_beta   90.00
_cell.angle_gamma   90.00
#
_symmetry.space_group_name_H-M   'P 1'
#
loop_
_entity.id
_entity.type
_entity.pdbx_description
1 polymer ?
#
loop_
_entity_poly.entity_id
_entity_poly.type
_entity_poly.pdbx_seq_one_letter_code
_entity_poly.pdbx_strand_id
1 'polypeptide(L)'
;MIKSIQPKVSSITCVYVNASEYCPGQTLSSKWLSKGCGDIRPVLGYPGMLLPSQKTHLIVIVGYEYNRAFDLISALEPNSITLVYGTPEEAITEKDHEANRFFNDLVEQMTFEFSNVKSITIPCNNPPQTAKALQNLYDEHELDNIVVVPMNNKMSTVGVALSAFKNERVQVCYAPAVIYNETNYSIPGSDCFVCTIEK
;
A
#
# COMPACT_ATOMS: atom_id res chain seq x y z
N MET A 1 -15.26 1.53 -2.37
CA MET A 1 -15.82 2.74 -3.02
C MET A 1 -15.75 2.65 -4.55
N ILE A 2 -14.59 2.49 -5.20
CA ILE A 2 -14.51 2.40 -6.68
C ILE A 2 -15.44 1.33 -7.23
N LYS A 3 -15.35 0.09 -6.75
CA LYS A 3 -16.18 -1.05 -7.21
C LYS A 3 -17.69 -0.82 -7.04
N SER A 4 -18.12 -0.02 -6.06
CA SER A 4 -19.54 0.27 -5.82
C SER A 4 -20.08 1.44 -6.65
N ILE A 5 -19.22 2.34 -7.11
CA ILE A 5 -19.58 3.54 -7.86
C ILE A 5 -19.47 3.31 -9.37
N GLN A 6 -18.45 2.57 -9.82
CA GLN A 6 -18.14 2.38 -11.24
C GLN A 6 -19.33 1.90 -12.11
N PRO A 7 -20.24 1.03 -11.64
CA PRO A 7 -21.41 0.67 -12.44
C PRO A 7 -22.38 1.82 -12.71
N LYS A 8 -22.31 2.91 -11.92
CA LYS A 8 -23.27 4.01 -11.92
C LYS A 8 -22.78 5.27 -12.64
N VAL A 9 -21.50 5.30 -13.03
CA VAL A 9 -20.86 6.45 -13.66
C VAL A 9 -20.05 6.03 -14.87
N SER A 10 -19.83 6.94 -15.82
CA SER A 10 -19.01 6.71 -17.02
C SER A 10 -17.51 6.80 -16.72
N SER A 11 -17.14 7.65 -15.76
CA SER A 11 -15.75 7.82 -15.35
C SER A 11 -15.65 8.23 -13.87
N ILE A 12 -14.47 7.96 -13.27
CA ILE A 12 -14.12 8.41 -11.92
C ILE A 12 -12.77 9.12 -12.04
N THR A 13 -12.73 10.38 -11.63
CA THR A 13 -11.47 11.13 -11.54
C THR A 13 -11.00 11.17 -10.09
N CYS A 14 -9.82 10.63 -9.84
CA CYS A 14 -9.14 10.67 -8.57
C CYS A 14 -8.14 11.84 -8.59
N VAL A 15 -8.24 12.72 -7.59
CA VAL A 15 -7.32 13.85 -7.40
C VAL A 15 -6.64 13.69 -6.06
N TYR A 16 -5.32 13.75 -6.05
CA TYR A 16 -4.50 13.64 -4.85
C TYR A 16 -3.46 14.74 -4.81
N VAL A 17 -3.51 15.56 -3.77
CA VAL A 17 -2.47 16.58 -3.50
C VAL A 17 -1.41 15.94 -2.62
N ASN A 18 -0.18 15.92 -3.10
CA ASN A 18 0.93 15.37 -2.33
C ASN A 18 1.34 16.33 -1.20
N ALA A 19 1.92 15.78 -0.13
CA ALA A 19 2.51 16.59 0.93
C ALA A 19 3.88 17.11 0.48
N SER A 20 4.19 18.37 0.82
CA SER A 20 5.55 18.91 0.63
C SER A 20 6.53 18.39 1.68
N GLU A 21 6.04 18.04 2.86
CA GLU A 21 6.82 17.44 3.94
C GLU A 21 5.90 16.60 4.86
N TYR A 22 6.41 15.44 5.28
CA TYR A 22 5.80 14.61 6.31
C TYR A 22 6.53 14.80 7.64
N CYS A 23 5.78 14.90 8.75
CA CYS A 23 6.29 15.11 10.10
C CYS A 23 7.28 16.28 10.17
N PRO A 24 6.84 17.51 9.84
CA PRO A 24 7.73 18.67 9.77
C PRO A 24 8.47 18.90 11.10
N GLY A 25 9.75 19.27 10.98
CA GLY A 25 10.59 19.56 12.14
C GLY A 25 11.06 18.37 12.97
N GLN A 26 10.74 17.13 12.57
CA GLN A 26 11.16 15.92 13.27
C GLN A 26 12.36 15.26 12.57
N THR A 27 13.22 14.61 13.37
CA THR A 27 14.29 13.75 12.84
C THR A 27 13.70 12.46 12.27
N LEU A 28 14.43 11.77 11.39
CA LEU A 28 13.95 10.52 10.78
C LEU A 28 13.49 9.49 11.81
N SER A 29 14.25 9.31 12.89
CA SER A 29 13.95 8.35 13.95
C SER A 29 12.74 8.72 14.83
N SER A 30 12.35 10.00 14.83
CA SER A 30 11.19 10.49 15.61
C SER A 30 9.93 10.65 14.75
N LYS A 31 10.05 10.53 13.42
CA LYS A 31 8.91 10.66 12.50
C LYS A 31 7.90 9.54 12.70
N TRP A 32 6.63 9.92 12.80
CA TRP A 32 5.51 8.98 12.77
C TRP A 32 4.26 9.68 12.27
N LEU A 33 3.50 9.01 11.41
CA LEU A 33 2.22 9.50 10.89
C LEU A 33 1.04 8.95 11.69
N SER A 34 1.12 7.67 12.04
CA SER A 34 0.13 7.01 12.88
C SER A 34 0.78 5.91 13.70
N LYS A 35 0.09 5.43 14.74
CA LYS A 35 0.53 4.35 15.62
C LYS A 35 -0.58 3.36 15.90
N GLY A 36 -0.16 2.14 16.20
CA GLY A 36 -1.03 1.00 16.50
C GLY A 36 -1.69 0.43 15.25
N CYS A 37 -2.04 -0.82 15.33
CA CYS A 37 -2.75 -1.56 14.31
C CYS A 37 -4.13 -1.96 14.87
N GLY A 38 -5.19 -1.46 14.27
CA GLY A 38 -6.54 -1.87 14.61
C GLY A 38 -6.91 -3.18 13.90
N ASP A 39 -8.16 -3.59 13.99
CA ASP A 39 -8.64 -4.84 13.41
C ASP A 39 -8.39 -4.88 11.90
N ILE A 40 -7.68 -5.92 11.47
CA ILE A 40 -7.45 -6.17 10.05
C ILE A 40 -8.74 -6.72 9.45
N ARG A 41 -9.21 -6.10 8.38
CA ARG A 41 -10.46 -6.49 7.74
C ARG A 41 -10.39 -6.35 6.22
N PRO A 42 -11.12 -7.21 5.50
CA PRO A 42 -11.28 -7.05 4.06
C PRO A 42 -11.98 -5.73 3.73
N VAL A 43 -11.52 -5.08 2.66
CA VAL A 43 -12.18 -3.88 2.12
C VAL A 43 -13.47 -4.30 1.42
N LEU A 44 -14.57 -3.63 1.75
CA LEU A 44 -15.88 -3.89 1.15
C LEU A 44 -15.82 -3.80 -0.39
N GLY A 45 -16.26 -4.86 -1.04
CA GLY A 45 -16.21 -5.02 -2.50
C GLY A 45 -14.95 -5.72 -3.01
N TYR A 46 -13.96 -6.01 -2.15
CA TYR A 46 -12.73 -6.72 -2.50
C TYR A 46 -12.43 -7.87 -1.52
N PRO A 47 -13.39 -8.79 -1.31
CA PRO A 47 -13.24 -9.86 -0.30
C PRO A 47 -12.23 -10.93 -0.70
N GLY A 48 -11.86 -11.00 -2.00
CA GLY A 48 -11.09 -12.09 -2.54
C GLY A 48 -11.83 -13.43 -2.53
N MET A 49 -11.30 -14.38 -3.27
CA MET A 49 -11.76 -15.77 -3.25
C MET A 49 -10.63 -16.62 -2.64
N LEU A 50 -10.59 -16.69 -1.30
CA LEU A 50 -9.55 -17.43 -0.59
C LEU A 50 -9.96 -18.90 -0.43
N LEU A 51 -9.06 -19.80 -0.79
CA LEU A 51 -9.25 -21.25 -0.68
C LEU A 51 -8.41 -21.79 0.49
N PRO A 52 -9.01 -22.49 1.47
CA PRO A 52 -8.26 -23.00 2.64
C PRO A 52 -7.13 -23.98 2.30
N SER A 53 -7.18 -24.61 1.13
CA SER A 53 -6.16 -25.55 0.66
C SER A 53 -4.94 -24.88 -0.01
N GLN A 54 -5.01 -23.59 -0.28
CA GLN A 54 -3.94 -22.82 -0.93
C GLN A 54 -3.11 -22.06 0.09
N LYS A 55 -1.83 -21.86 -0.23
CA LYS A 55 -0.95 -20.98 0.53
C LYS A 55 -1.39 -19.53 0.38
N THR A 56 -1.07 -18.71 1.37
CA THR A 56 -1.36 -17.27 1.32
C THR A 56 -0.08 -16.50 1.00
N HIS A 57 -0.13 -15.74 -0.08
CA HIS A 57 0.88 -14.75 -0.46
C HIS A 57 0.39 -13.36 -0.08
N LEU A 58 1.15 -12.68 0.78
CA LEU A 58 0.86 -11.33 1.25
C LEU A 58 1.67 -10.30 0.46
N ILE A 59 1.00 -9.30 -0.07
CA ILE A 59 1.62 -8.16 -0.75
C ILE A 59 1.37 -6.91 0.09
N VAL A 60 2.43 -6.30 0.61
CA VAL A 60 2.35 -5.06 1.39
C VAL A 60 2.94 -3.93 0.58
N ILE A 61 2.12 -2.93 0.22
CA ILE A 61 2.65 -1.71 -0.40
C ILE A 61 3.08 -0.78 0.71
N VAL A 62 4.39 -0.77 0.97
CA VAL A 62 5.01 -0.16 2.15
C VAL A 62 4.96 1.37 2.08
N GLY A 63 4.64 2.00 3.22
CA GLY A 63 4.72 3.43 3.46
C GLY A 63 5.56 3.72 4.70
N TYR A 64 5.37 4.89 5.29
CA TYR A 64 6.14 5.32 6.48
C TYR A 64 5.73 4.62 7.79
N GLU A 65 4.71 3.78 7.77
CA GLU A 65 4.14 3.17 8.98
C GLU A 65 4.63 1.72 9.17
N TYR A 66 5.96 1.58 9.30
CA TYR A 66 6.64 0.28 9.35
C TYR A 66 6.16 -0.62 10.51
N ASN A 67 5.90 -0.06 11.70
CA ASN A 67 5.40 -0.85 12.82
C ASN A 67 4.04 -1.49 12.50
N ARG A 68 3.14 -0.72 11.88
CA ARG A 68 1.82 -1.24 11.49
C ARG A 68 1.93 -2.29 10.39
N ALA A 69 2.90 -2.14 9.47
CA ALA A 69 3.17 -3.17 8.47
C ALA A 69 3.62 -4.48 9.14
N PHE A 70 4.52 -4.41 10.12
CA PHE A 70 4.98 -5.56 10.89
C PHE A 70 3.84 -6.23 11.67
N ASP A 71 3.05 -5.45 12.43
CA ASP A 71 1.90 -5.96 13.18
C ASP A 71 0.91 -6.70 12.27
N LEU A 72 0.67 -6.16 11.07
CA LEU A 72 -0.21 -6.74 10.09
C LEU A 72 0.35 -8.05 9.51
N ILE A 73 1.64 -8.09 9.16
CA ILE A 73 2.30 -9.30 8.67
C ILE A 73 2.22 -10.39 9.73
N SER A 74 2.54 -10.04 10.99
CA SER A 74 2.49 -10.98 12.11
C SER A 74 1.09 -11.53 12.37
N ALA A 75 0.06 -10.69 12.23
CA ALA A 75 -1.33 -11.11 12.46
C ALA A 75 -1.93 -11.94 11.32
N LEU A 76 -1.46 -11.76 10.09
CA LEU A 76 -1.94 -12.52 8.92
C LEU A 76 -1.22 -13.85 8.73
N GLU A 77 -0.05 -14.03 9.32
CA GLU A 77 0.76 -15.27 9.28
C GLU A 77 0.87 -15.85 7.84
N PRO A 78 1.32 -15.07 6.84
CA PRO A 78 1.35 -15.53 5.46
C PRO A 78 2.45 -16.56 5.21
N ASN A 79 2.28 -17.39 4.18
CA ASN A 79 3.31 -18.36 3.76
C ASN A 79 4.47 -17.70 2.99
N SER A 80 4.21 -16.57 2.33
CA SER A 80 5.21 -15.78 1.61
C SER A 80 4.80 -14.31 1.54
N ILE A 81 5.77 -13.41 1.41
CA ILE A 81 5.57 -11.97 1.49
C ILE A 81 6.28 -11.30 0.32
N THR A 82 5.60 -10.35 -0.33
CA THR A 82 6.25 -9.35 -1.17
C THR A 82 6.08 -7.95 -0.56
N LEU A 83 7.19 -7.34 -0.19
CA LEU A 83 7.26 -5.93 0.18
C LEU A 83 7.39 -5.10 -1.10
N VAL A 84 6.45 -4.20 -1.30
CA VAL A 84 6.38 -3.36 -2.49
C VAL A 84 6.69 -1.93 -2.11
N TYR A 85 7.71 -1.34 -2.70
CA TYR A 85 8.12 0.03 -2.48
C TYR A 85 7.81 0.91 -3.71
N GLY A 86 7.66 2.22 -3.49
CA GLY A 86 7.63 3.18 -4.60
C GLY A 86 9.00 3.29 -5.26
N THR A 87 9.02 3.58 -6.56
CA THR A 87 10.28 3.84 -7.28
C THR A 87 10.97 5.08 -6.70
N PRO A 88 12.31 5.09 -6.56
CA PRO A 88 13.05 6.21 -5.98
C PRO A 88 12.78 7.55 -6.67
N GLU A 89 12.56 7.54 -7.97
CA GLU A 89 12.29 8.72 -8.81
C GLU A 89 10.96 9.39 -8.49
N GLU A 90 10.07 8.71 -7.75
CA GLU A 90 8.79 9.27 -7.31
C GLU A 90 8.91 10.11 -6.03
N ALA A 91 10.05 10.11 -5.36
CA ALA A 91 10.32 11.01 -4.24
C ALA A 91 10.41 12.46 -4.76
N ILE A 92 9.63 13.36 -4.16
CA ILE A 92 9.52 14.76 -4.62
C ILE A 92 10.70 15.60 -4.14
N THR A 93 11.22 15.26 -2.97
CA THR A 93 12.34 15.95 -2.35
C THR A 93 13.42 14.98 -1.89
N GLU A 94 14.66 15.47 -1.70
CA GLU A 94 15.73 14.65 -1.14
C GLU A 94 15.38 14.13 0.26
N LYS A 95 14.66 14.93 1.06
CA LYS A 95 14.16 14.50 2.39
C LYS A 95 13.17 13.33 2.29
N ASP A 96 12.31 13.31 1.28
CA ASP A 96 11.40 12.19 1.04
C ASP A 96 12.16 10.95 0.60
N HIS A 97 13.19 11.13 -0.23
CA HIS A 97 14.04 10.02 -0.65
C HIS A 97 14.76 9.38 0.54
N GLU A 98 15.37 10.20 1.41
CA GLU A 98 16.01 9.73 2.65
C GLU A 98 15.01 9.05 3.59
N ALA A 99 13.81 9.63 3.75
CA ALA A 99 12.77 9.06 4.59
C ALA A 99 12.28 7.71 4.04
N ASN A 100 12.01 7.61 2.74
CA ASN A 100 11.61 6.35 2.09
C ASN A 100 12.66 5.26 2.33
N ARG A 101 13.94 5.56 2.07
CA ARG A 101 15.02 4.60 2.30
C ARG A 101 15.07 4.15 3.76
N PHE A 102 15.04 5.09 4.70
CA PHE A 102 15.09 4.78 6.13
C PHE A 102 13.93 3.86 6.57
N PHE A 103 12.71 4.15 6.16
CA PHE A 103 11.55 3.33 6.53
C PHE A 103 11.51 2.00 5.81
N ASN A 104 11.99 1.92 4.57
CA ASN A 104 12.13 0.66 3.84
C ASN A 104 13.13 -0.26 4.55
N ASP A 105 14.31 0.26 4.93
CA ASP A 105 15.32 -0.48 5.68
C ASP A 105 14.76 -1.02 7.02
N LEU A 106 13.94 -0.22 7.71
CA LEU A 106 13.30 -0.67 8.96
C LEU A 106 12.31 -1.82 8.73
N VAL A 107 11.50 -1.75 7.67
CA VAL A 107 10.57 -2.84 7.34
C VAL A 107 11.34 -4.11 6.99
N GLU A 108 12.40 -4.02 6.20
CA GLU A 108 13.24 -5.17 5.85
C GLU A 108 13.91 -5.78 7.07
N GLN A 109 14.44 -4.96 8.00
CA GLN A 109 15.01 -5.45 9.25
C GLN A 109 13.98 -6.17 10.12
N MET A 110 12.77 -5.63 10.24
CA MET A 110 11.71 -6.23 11.04
C MET A 110 11.14 -7.50 10.42
N THR A 111 11.17 -7.61 9.08
CA THR A 111 10.67 -8.79 8.36
C THR A 111 11.72 -9.88 8.18
N PHE A 112 12.94 -9.67 8.62
CA PHE A 112 14.06 -10.63 8.49
C PHE A 112 13.75 -12.02 9.10
N GLU A 113 12.94 -12.07 10.15
CA GLU A 113 12.56 -13.32 10.82
C GLU A 113 11.50 -14.13 10.05
N PHE A 114 10.81 -13.51 9.09
CA PHE A 114 9.83 -14.21 8.27
C PHE A 114 10.50 -14.95 7.12
N SER A 115 10.02 -16.16 6.85
CA SER A 115 10.46 -16.92 5.69
C SER A 115 9.83 -16.41 4.39
N ASN A 116 10.54 -16.57 3.26
CA ASN A 116 10.02 -16.25 1.92
C ASN A 116 9.58 -14.78 1.74
N VAL A 117 10.42 -13.84 2.19
CA VAL A 117 10.23 -12.40 1.94
C VAL A 117 11.02 -11.98 0.72
N LYS A 118 10.40 -11.28 -0.20
CA LYS A 118 11.06 -10.58 -1.31
C LYS A 118 10.65 -9.11 -1.34
N SER A 119 11.51 -8.25 -1.88
CA SER A 119 11.26 -6.82 -2.06
C SER A 119 11.29 -6.48 -3.55
N ILE A 120 10.36 -5.62 -3.97
CA ILE A 120 10.31 -5.07 -5.33
C ILE A 120 9.95 -3.59 -5.30
N THR A 121 10.27 -2.86 -6.36
CA THR A 121 9.83 -1.48 -6.58
C THR A 121 8.83 -1.40 -7.71
N ILE A 122 7.78 -0.59 -7.53
CA ILE A 122 6.78 -0.29 -8.57
C ILE A 122 6.42 1.19 -8.56
N PRO A 123 5.91 1.74 -9.68
CA PRO A 123 5.35 3.10 -9.68
C PRO A 123 4.14 3.19 -8.74
N CYS A 124 4.24 4.01 -7.68
CA CYS A 124 3.18 4.20 -6.69
C CYS A 124 2.34 5.47 -6.90
N ASN A 125 2.82 6.41 -7.72
CA ASN A 125 2.12 7.67 -8.04
C ASN A 125 1.28 7.57 -9.33
N ASN A 126 1.33 6.44 -10.03
CA ASN A 126 0.60 6.20 -11.28
C ASN A 126 -0.30 4.97 -11.16
N PRO A 127 -1.60 5.13 -10.83
CA PRO A 127 -2.52 4.01 -10.59
C PRO A 127 -2.59 2.97 -11.70
N PRO A 128 -2.66 3.32 -13.01
CA PRO A 128 -2.62 2.33 -14.09
C PRO A 128 -1.34 1.49 -14.12
N GLN A 129 -0.19 2.11 -13.90
CA GLN A 129 1.09 1.40 -13.86
C GLN A 129 1.23 0.54 -12.59
N THR A 130 0.80 1.06 -11.43
CA THR A 130 0.69 0.28 -10.19
C THR A 130 -0.17 -0.96 -10.41
N ALA A 131 -1.36 -0.79 -11.01
CA ALA A 131 -2.27 -1.90 -11.28
C ALA A 131 -1.66 -2.96 -12.21
N LYS A 132 -0.95 -2.52 -13.26
CA LYS A 132 -0.26 -3.42 -14.20
C LYS A 132 0.86 -4.21 -13.50
N ALA A 133 1.68 -3.54 -12.69
CA ALA A 133 2.77 -4.19 -11.96
C ALA A 133 2.23 -5.23 -10.95
N LEU A 134 1.14 -4.89 -10.24
CA LEU A 134 0.49 -5.82 -9.33
C LEU A 134 -0.13 -7.02 -10.07
N GLN A 135 -0.72 -6.81 -11.25
CA GLN A 135 -1.26 -7.93 -12.04
C GLN A 135 -0.16 -8.92 -12.41
N ASN A 136 1.01 -8.46 -12.85
CA ASN A 136 2.15 -9.35 -13.12
C ASN A 136 2.55 -10.16 -11.87
N LEU A 137 2.54 -9.52 -10.69
CA LEU A 137 2.84 -10.20 -9.44
C LEU A 137 1.77 -11.24 -9.06
N TYR A 138 0.49 -10.97 -9.34
CA TYR A 138 -0.58 -11.95 -9.13
C TYR A 138 -0.43 -13.17 -10.05
N ASP A 139 0.04 -12.97 -11.27
CA ASP A 139 0.27 -14.04 -12.24
C ASP A 139 1.45 -14.93 -11.83
N GLU A 140 2.50 -14.38 -11.17
CA GLU A 140 3.58 -15.15 -10.55
C GLU A 140 3.08 -16.07 -9.41
N HIS A 141 1.95 -15.73 -8.78
CA HIS A 141 1.34 -16.43 -7.66
C HIS A 141 -0.06 -16.95 -7.98
N GLU A 142 -0.24 -17.51 -9.19
CA GLU A 142 -1.58 -17.92 -9.67
C GLU A 142 -2.25 -19.03 -8.83
N LEU A 143 -1.46 -19.85 -8.13
CA LEU A 143 -1.93 -20.94 -7.28
C LEU A 143 -2.08 -20.55 -5.81
N ASP A 144 -1.72 -19.33 -5.44
CA ASP A 144 -1.80 -18.85 -4.06
C ASP A 144 -3.07 -18.00 -3.83
N ASN A 145 -3.52 -17.96 -2.58
CA ASN A 145 -4.43 -16.92 -2.10
C ASN A 145 -3.66 -15.60 -2.08
N ILE A 146 -4.20 -14.56 -2.69
CA ILE A 146 -3.56 -13.24 -2.74
C ILE A 146 -4.24 -12.28 -1.77
N VAL A 147 -3.46 -11.76 -0.82
CA VAL A 147 -3.89 -10.69 0.08
C VAL A 147 -3.03 -9.46 -0.17
N VAL A 148 -3.65 -8.32 -0.46
CA VAL A 148 -2.94 -7.05 -0.71
C VAL A 148 -3.31 -6.02 0.34
N VAL A 149 -2.28 -5.37 0.91
CA VAL A 149 -2.46 -4.30 1.91
C VAL A 149 -1.78 -3.02 1.42
N PRO A 150 -2.57 -2.02 0.98
CA PRO A 150 -2.02 -0.74 0.54
C PRO A 150 -1.73 0.15 1.77
N MET A 151 -0.46 0.40 2.06
CA MET A 151 -0.02 1.26 3.16
C MET A 151 0.83 2.45 2.70
N ASN A 152 1.01 2.62 1.40
CA ASN A 152 1.75 3.74 0.81
C ASN A 152 0.82 4.97 0.63
N ASN A 153 0.81 5.60 -0.51
CA ASN A 153 0.00 6.79 -0.80
C ASN A 153 -1.40 6.46 -1.36
N LYS A 154 -2.22 7.48 -1.56
CA LYS A 154 -3.59 7.33 -2.07
C LYS A 154 -3.63 6.86 -3.53
N MET A 155 -2.63 7.24 -4.35
CA MET A 155 -2.59 6.84 -5.77
C MET A 155 -2.27 5.35 -5.91
N SER A 156 -1.33 4.82 -5.13
CA SER A 156 -1.07 3.37 -5.08
C SER A 156 -2.30 2.59 -4.60
N THR A 157 -3.05 3.12 -3.63
CA THR A 157 -4.32 2.51 -3.17
C THR A 157 -5.36 2.44 -4.29
N VAL A 158 -5.44 3.46 -5.15
CA VAL A 158 -6.29 3.42 -6.36
C VAL A 158 -5.78 2.34 -7.33
N GLY A 159 -4.46 2.23 -7.53
CA GLY A 159 -3.85 1.18 -8.34
C GLY A 159 -4.19 -0.23 -7.85
N VAL A 160 -4.14 -0.46 -6.53
CA VAL A 160 -4.59 -1.72 -5.91
C VAL A 160 -6.06 -1.99 -6.19
N ALA A 161 -6.92 -0.98 -6.03
CA ALA A 161 -8.34 -1.14 -6.31
C ALA A 161 -8.60 -1.50 -7.78
N LEU A 162 -7.86 -0.92 -8.73
CA LEU A 162 -7.96 -1.23 -10.15
C LEU A 162 -7.49 -2.66 -10.48
N SER A 163 -6.37 -3.11 -9.91
CA SER A 163 -5.86 -4.47 -10.12
C SER A 163 -6.80 -5.52 -9.54
N ALA A 164 -7.26 -5.32 -8.30
CA ALA A 164 -8.18 -6.23 -7.63
C ALA A 164 -9.59 -6.21 -8.22
N PHE A 165 -10.00 -5.12 -8.90
CA PHE A 165 -11.28 -5.09 -9.63
C PHE A 165 -11.31 -6.10 -10.78
N LYS A 166 -10.17 -6.28 -11.45
CA LYS A 166 -10.00 -7.20 -12.59
C LYS A 166 -9.69 -8.63 -12.17
N ASN A 167 -9.39 -8.87 -10.88
CA ASN A 167 -8.98 -10.17 -10.38
C ASN A 167 -9.71 -10.52 -9.07
N GLU A 168 -10.75 -11.36 -9.18
CA GLU A 168 -11.59 -11.74 -8.03
C GLU A 168 -10.87 -12.62 -7.00
N ARG A 169 -9.70 -13.18 -7.31
CA ARG A 169 -8.89 -13.93 -6.33
C ARG A 169 -8.23 -13.03 -5.30
N VAL A 170 -8.11 -11.73 -5.59
CA VAL A 170 -7.38 -10.80 -4.75
C VAL A 170 -8.26 -10.24 -3.64
N GLN A 171 -7.89 -10.52 -2.41
CA GLN A 171 -8.46 -9.85 -1.24
C GLN A 171 -7.65 -8.57 -0.95
N VAL A 172 -8.35 -7.45 -0.82
CA VAL A 172 -7.73 -6.22 -0.31
C VAL A 172 -8.06 -6.08 1.17
N CYS A 173 -7.04 -5.98 2.02
CA CYS A 173 -7.19 -5.77 3.45
C CYS A 173 -6.77 -4.36 3.86
N TYR A 174 -7.35 -3.91 4.96
CA TYR A 174 -7.02 -2.64 5.60
C TYR A 174 -7.00 -2.81 7.12
N ALA A 175 -5.96 -2.27 7.74
CA ALA A 175 -5.85 -2.15 9.18
C ALA A 175 -5.84 -0.66 9.54
N PRO A 176 -6.88 -0.12 10.21
CA PRO A 176 -6.91 1.28 10.61
C PRO A 176 -5.82 1.56 11.66
N ALA A 177 -5.24 2.74 11.62
CA ALA A 177 -4.41 3.21 12.71
C ALA A 177 -5.27 3.50 13.95
N VAL A 178 -4.70 3.27 15.13
CA VAL A 178 -5.37 3.59 16.41
C VAL A 178 -5.25 5.07 16.74
N ILE A 179 -4.08 5.66 16.46
CA ILE A 179 -3.79 7.07 16.74
C ILE A 179 -3.13 7.70 15.50
N TYR A 180 -3.56 8.91 15.16
CA TYR A 180 -2.94 9.75 14.13
C TYR A 180 -2.17 10.91 14.77
N ASN A 181 -1.08 11.34 14.11
CA ASN A 181 -0.31 12.51 14.52
C ASN A 181 -1.03 13.79 14.03
N GLU A 182 -2.05 14.21 14.76
CA GLU A 182 -2.92 15.34 14.34
C GLU A 182 -2.17 16.66 14.22
N THR A 183 -1.13 16.88 15.02
CA THR A 183 -0.40 18.15 15.05
C THR A 183 0.70 18.27 14.01
N ASN A 184 1.34 17.14 13.65
CA ASN A 184 2.51 17.12 12.77
C ASN A 184 2.41 16.02 11.72
N TYR A 185 1.24 15.87 11.07
CA TYR A 185 1.07 14.83 10.06
C TYR A 185 1.81 15.20 8.76
N SER A 186 1.46 16.32 8.17
CA SER A 186 2.08 16.79 6.91
C SER A 186 1.82 18.27 6.65
N ILE A 187 2.68 18.86 5.82
CA ILE A 187 2.46 20.17 5.21
C ILE A 187 1.92 19.94 3.79
N PRO A 188 0.82 20.62 3.38
CA PRO A 188 0.31 20.52 2.02
C PRO A 188 1.38 20.93 0.99
N GLY A 189 1.48 20.17 -0.10
CA GLY A 189 2.31 20.50 -1.24
C GLY A 189 1.54 21.20 -2.35
N SER A 190 2.24 21.60 -3.40
CA SER A 190 1.69 22.21 -4.62
C SER A 190 1.39 21.18 -5.71
N ASP A 191 1.98 19.98 -5.62
CA ASP A 191 1.85 18.98 -6.66
C ASP A 191 0.56 18.19 -6.52
N CYS A 192 -0.13 18.05 -7.65
CA CYS A 192 -1.41 17.38 -7.74
C CYS A 192 -1.33 16.23 -8.76
N PHE A 193 -1.60 15.02 -8.29
CA PHE A 193 -1.75 13.85 -9.14
C PHE A 193 -3.21 13.67 -9.53
N VAL A 194 -3.47 13.47 -10.82
CA VAL A 194 -4.81 13.26 -11.36
C VAL A 194 -4.83 11.96 -12.15
N CYS A 195 -5.79 11.10 -11.85
CA CYS A 195 -6.01 9.87 -12.60
C CYS A 195 -7.50 9.73 -12.91
N THR A 196 -7.85 9.64 -14.19
CA THR A 196 -9.21 9.35 -14.63
C THR A 196 -9.31 7.88 -15.02
N ILE A 197 -10.30 7.19 -14.45
CA ILE A 197 -10.65 5.79 -14.71
C ILE A 197 -11.91 5.81 -15.55
N GLU A 198 -11.82 5.35 -16.78
CA GLU A 198 -12.96 5.18 -17.68
C GLU A 198 -13.53 3.75 -17.55
N LYS A 199 -14.80 3.58 -17.96
CA LYS A 199 -15.52 2.31 -17.91
C LYS A 199 -15.08 1.40 -19.04
#